data_e3542ea867c45d5bf1e7b098c7f00f67
#
_entry.id   e3542ea867c45d5bf1e7b098c7f00f67
#
_cell.length_a   1.000
_cell.length_b   1.000
_cell.length_c   1.000
_cell.angle_alpha   90.00
_cell.angle_beta   90.00
_cell.angle_gamma   90.00
#
_symmetry.space_group_name_H-M   'P 1'
#
loop_
_entity.id
_entity.type
_entity.pdbx_description
1 polymer ?
#
loop_
_entity_poly.entity_id
_entity_poly.type
_entity_poly.pdbx_seq_one_letter_code
_entity_poly.pdbx_strand_id
1 'polypeptide(L)'
;MNKLLSSTIKLSIDPEFEELITKPNDAEYSMLKDSIIKEGIREPIIVWNNTIIDGHNRYKIAQELGIPVKYKTIHFENKEEAKEWIISNQLGRRNISK
;
A
#
# COMPACT_ATOMS: atom_id res chain seq x y z
N MET A 1 13.74 10.54 11.60
CA MET A 1 13.02 10.68 11.75
C MET A 1 12.10 10.15 11.05
N ASN A 2 11.33 9.72 11.04
CA ASN A 2 10.49 9.21 10.55
C ASN A 2 9.59 9.52 10.35
N LYS A 3 9.11 9.13 9.93
CA LYS A 3 8.35 9.70 9.84
C LYS A 3 7.26 9.35 9.12
N LEU A 4 6.14 9.51 9.59
CA LEU A 4 4.93 9.39 8.87
C LEU A 4 4.69 10.70 8.25
N LEU A 5 4.79 10.74 6.96
CA LEU A 5 4.53 11.98 6.25
C LEU A 5 3.17 11.87 5.60
N SER A 6 2.47 12.96 5.62
CA SER A 6 1.18 13.07 4.99
C SER A 6 1.37 14.00 3.82
N SER A 7 1.31 13.48 2.61
CA SER A 7 1.56 14.33 1.48
C SER A 7 1.06 13.69 0.20
N THR A 8 1.11 14.47 -0.86
CA THR A 8 0.71 13.97 -2.16
C THR A 8 1.92 13.66 -3.02
N ILE A 9 3.02 13.27 -2.40
CA ILE A 9 4.21 13.00 -3.17
C ILE A 9 3.98 11.82 -4.10
N LYS A 10 4.80 11.78 -5.12
CA LYS A 10 4.74 10.74 -6.09
C LYS A 10 5.63 9.59 -5.68
N LEU A 11 5.05 8.42 -5.56
CA LEU A 11 5.78 7.21 -5.26
C LEU A 11 5.86 6.35 -6.50
N SER A 12 6.90 5.55 -6.61
CA SER A 12 7.05 4.66 -7.74
C SER A 12 6.29 3.36 -7.51
N ILE A 13 5.82 2.77 -8.59
CA ILE A 13 5.19 1.46 -8.55
C ILE A 13 6.06 0.52 -9.35
N ASP A 14 6.54 -0.53 -8.69
CA ASP A 14 7.33 -1.55 -9.34
C ASP A 14 6.40 -2.72 -9.68
N PRO A 15 6.27 -3.06 -10.96
CA PRO A 15 5.37 -4.14 -11.35
C PRO A 15 5.65 -5.45 -10.65
N GLU A 16 6.91 -5.74 -10.33
CA GLU A 16 7.24 -6.98 -9.65
C GLU A 16 6.65 -7.03 -8.26
N PHE A 17 6.59 -5.90 -7.59
CA PHE A 17 5.97 -5.84 -6.27
C PHE A 17 4.46 -5.84 -6.39
N GLU A 18 3.94 -5.07 -7.33
CA GLU A 18 2.51 -4.96 -7.50
C GLU A 18 1.87 -6.31 -7.84
N GLU A 19 2.56 -7.10 -8.65
CA GLU A 19 2.02 -8.40 -9.04
C GLU A 19 1.90 -9.38 -7.89
N LEU A 20 2.65 -9.16 -6.83
CA LEU A 20 2.56 -10.02 -5.66
C LEU A 20 1.36 -9.70 -4.78
N ILE A 21 0.73 -8.56 -5.03
CA ILE A 21 -0.41 -8.12 -4.24
C ILE A 21 -1.69 -8.63 -4.87
N THR A 22 -2.56 -9.21 -4.04
CA THR A 22 -3.85 -9.67 -4.54
C THR A 22 -4.67 -8.48 -5.00
N LYS A 23 -5.15 -8.53 -6.22
CA LYS A 23 -5.95 -7.43 -6.75
C LYS A 23 -7.39 -7.57 -6.32
N PRO A 24 -8.00 -6.48 -5.88
CA PRO A 24 -9.42 -6.52 -5.56
C PRO A 24 -10.24 -6.59 -6.85
N ASN A 25 -11.41 -7.20 -6.78
CA ASN A 25 -12.32 -7.12 -7.90
C ASN A 25 -13.01 -5.75 -7.87
N ASP A 26 -13.86 -5.49 -8.85
CA ASP A 26 -14.48 -4.17 -8.96
C ASP A 26 -15.32 -3.81 -7.75
N ALA A 27 -16.05 -4.76 -7.21
CA ALA A 27 -16.87 -4.50 -6.05
C ALA A 27 -16.01 -4.18 -4.83
N GLU A 28 -14.94 -4.94 -4.65
CA GLU A 28 -14.04 -4.72 -3.53
C GLU A 28 -13.35 -3.37 -3.65
N TYR A 29 -12.96 -3.01 -4.87
CA TYR A 29 -12.30 -1.73 -5.09
C TYR A 29 -13.25 -0.58 -4.76
N SER A 30 -14.51 -0.69 -5.21
CA SER A 30 -15.52 0.32 -4.91
C SER A 30 -15.74 0.46 -3.42
N MET A 31 -15.80 -0.66 -2.71
CA MET A 31 -16.00 -0.61 -1.27
C MET A 31 -14.82 0.04 -0.57
N LEU A 32 -13.62 -0.26 -1.03
CA LEU A 32 -12.43 0.35 -0.46
C LEU A 32 -12.44 1.85 -0.71
N LYS A 33 -12.80 2.25 -1.91
CA LYS A 33 -12.85 3.67 -2.25
C LYS A 33 -13.89 4.40 -1.40
N ASP A 34 -15.06 3.79 -1.23
CA ASP A 34 -16.10 4.39 -0.39
C ASP A 34 -15.64 4.55 1.05
N SER A 35 -14.93 3.56 1.55
CA SER A 35 -14.40 3.61 2.90
C SER A 35 -13.40 4.75 3.05
N ILE A 36 -12.56 4.93 2.06
CA ILE A 36 -11.57 6.00 2.08
C ILE A 36 -12.23 7.36 1.99
N ILE A 37 -13.28 7.48 1.20
CA ILE A 37 -14.02 8.73 1.12
C ILE A 37 -14.60 9.09 2.47
N LYS A 38 -15.13 8.11 3.18
CA LYS A 38 -15.77 8.36 4.46
C LYS A 38 -14.79 8.60 5.59
N GLU A 39 -13.73 7.83 5.63
CA GLU A 39 -12.88 7.80 6.80
C GLU A 39 -11.43 8.20 6.54
N GLY A 40 -11.09 8.41 5.28
CA GLY A 40 -9.72 8.69 4.94
C GLY A 40 -8.89 7.42 4.94
N ILE A 41 -7.59 7.58 4.70
CA ILE A 41 -6.67 6.45 4.68
C ILE A 41 -6.12 6.29 6.07
N ARG A 42 -6.41 5.14 6.69
CA ARG A 42 -6.06 4.91 8.08
C ARG A 42 -4.71 4.21 8.23
N GLU A 43 -4.36 3.35 7.29
CA GLU A 43 -3.10 2.64 7.37
C GLU A 43 -2.10 3.27 6.43
N PRO A 44 -0.86 3.43 6.86
CA PRO A 44 0.12 4.05 5.98
C PRO A 44 0.48 3.14 4.82
N ILE A 45 0.91 3.76 3.74
CA ILE A 45 1.47 3.05 2.60
C ILE A 45 2.89 2.64 3.01
N ILE A 46 3.26 1.41 2.77
CA ILE A 46 4.61 0.94 3.08
C ILE A 46 5.50 1.18 1.89
N VAL A 47 6.66 1.79 2.12
CA VAL A 47 7.53 2.27 1.07
C VAL A 47 8.98 1.83 1.32
N TRP A 48 9.68 1.53 0.25
CA TRP A 48 11.11 1.23 0.28
C TRP A 48 11.73 1.85 -0.95
N ASN A 49 12.77 2.68 -0.75
CA ASN A 49 13.42 3.37 -1.86
C ASN A 49 12.42 4.11 -2.75
N ASN A 50 11.51 4.81 -2.09
CA ASN A 50 10.52 5.62 -2.79
C ASN A 50 9.56 4.79 -3.64
N THR A 51 9.52 3.48 -3.42
CA THR A 51 8.70 2.55 -4.18
C THR A 51 7.67 1.92 -3.25
N ILE A 52 6.46 1.76 -3.74
CA ILE A 52 5.39 1.21 -2.92
C ILE A 52 5.60 -0.29 -2.72
N ILE A 53 5.57 -0.71 -1.47
CA ILE A 53 5.67 -2.12 -1.11
C ILE A 53 4.28 -2.66 -0.78
N ASP A 54 3.50 -1.91 -0.01
CA ASP A 54 2.14 -2.32 0.34
C ASP A 54 1.24 -1.11 0.31
N GLY A 55 0.03 -1.29 -0.16
CA GLY A 55 -0.93 -0.20 -0.23
C GLY A 55 -1.10 0.38 -1.61
N HIS A 56 -0.81 -0.39 -2.64
CA HIS A 56 -0.92 0.08 -4.02
C HIS A 56 -2.32 0.62 -4.32
N ASN A 57 -3.35 -0.07 -3.88
CA ASN A 57 -4.72 0.36 -4.17
C ASN A 57 -5.09 1.61 -3.41
N ARG A 58 -4.66 1.70 -2.15
CA ARG A 58 -4.92 2.91 -1.37
C ARG A 58 -4.24 4.11 -2.00
N TYR A 59 -3.03 3.91 -2.50
CA TYR A 59 -2.30 4.98 -3.15
C TYR A 59 -3.04 5.46 -4.41
N LYS A 60 -3.48 4.52 -5.23
CA LYS A 60 -4.20 4.86 -6.45
C LYS A 60 -5.48 5.62 -6.16
N ILE A 61 -6.21 5.16 -5.16
CA ILE A 61 -7.44 5.83 -4.78
C ILE A 61 -7.17 7.23 -4.26
N ALA A 62 -6.12 7.37 -3.45
CA ALA A 62 -5.77 8.69 -2.94
C ALA A 62 -5.46 9.65 -4.06
N GLN A 63 -4.80 9.17 -5.10
CA GLN A 63 -4.49 10.01 -6.24
C GLN A 63 -5.75 10.40 -7.00
N GLU A 64 -6.66 9.47 -7.16
CA GLU A 64 -7.93 9.77 -7.82
C GLU A 64 -8.72 10.83 -7.06
N LEU A 65 -8.68 10.75 -5.75
CA LEU A 65 -9.46 11.65 -4.91
C LEU A 65 -8.72 12.93 -4.57
N GLY A 66 -7.44 12.99 -4.89
CA GLY A 66 -6.63 14.17 -4.58
C GLY A 66 -6.40 14.38 -3.10
N ILE A 67 -6.33 13.30 -2.34
CA ILE A 67 -6.09 13.40 -0.91
C ILE A 67 -4.68 12.94 -0.57
N PRO A 68 -4.14 13.44 0.52
CA PRO A 68 -2.78 13.05 0.91
C PRO A 68 -2.75 11.64 1.48
N VAL A 69 -1.58 11.04 1.44
CA VAL A 69 -1.37 9.71 2.02
C VAL A 69 -0.33 9.81 3.12
N LYS A 70 -0.44 8.91 4.08
CA LYS A 70 0.61 8.69 5.05
C LYS A 70 1.45 7.54 4.53
N TYR A 71 2.74 7.61 4.75
CA TYR A 71 3.56 6.47 4.38
C TYR A 71 4.64 6.24 5.41
N LYS A 72 5.12 5.01 5.42
CA LYS A 72 6.13 4.57 6.36
C LYS A 72 7.20 3.82 5.58
N THR A 73 8.44 4.18 5.80
CA THR A 73 9.55 3.55 5.10
C THR A 73 10.06 2.36 5.90
N ILE A 74 10.26 1.25 5.22
CA ILE A 74 10.86 0.07 5.82
C ILE A 74 12.14 -0.21 5.05
N HIS A 75 13.16 -0.64 5.77
CA HIS A 75 14.42 -0.97 5.14
C HIS A 75 14.47 -2.46 4.77
N PHE A 76 14.92 -2.74 3.55
CA PHE A 76 15.22 -4.10 3.11
C PHE A 76 16.62 -4.10 2.55
N GLU A 77 17.29 -5.24 2.66
CA GLU A 77 18.64 -5.36 2.14
C GLU A 77 18.68 -5.45 0.63
N ASN A 78 17.64 -6.01 0.05
CA ASN A 78 17.57 -6.14 -1.38
C ASN A 78 16.13 -6.41 -1.80
N LYS A 79 15.94 -6.51 -3.09
CA LYS A 79 14.61 -6.67 -3.64
C LYS A 79 13.97 -8.00 -3.27
N GLU A 80 14.79 -9.02 -3.14
CA GLU A 80 14.29 -10.34 -2.76
C GLU A 80 13.66 -10.32 -1.36
N GLU A 81 14.31 -9.62 -0.46
CA GLU A 81 13.80 -9.51 0.89
C GLU A 81 12.48 -8.77 0.90
N ALA A 82 12.36 -7.72 0.08
CA ALA A 82 11.11 -6.98 -0.01
C ALA A 82 9.99 -7.87 -0.53
N LYS A 83 10.29 -8.69 -1.52
CA LYS A 83 9.28 -9.61 -2.07
C LYS A 83 8.83 -10.62 -1.04
N GLU A 84 9.76 -11.15 -0.27
CA GLU A 84 9.42 -12.10 0.78
C GLU A 84 8.52 -11.46 1.82
N TRP A 85 8.81 -10.21 2.15
CA TRP A 85 7.98 -9.48 3.11
C TRP A 85 6.56 -9.33 2.60
N ILE A 86 6.41 -9.01 1.32
CA ILE A 86 5.08 -8.83 0.73
C ILE A 86 4.29 -10.13 0.79
N ILE A 87 4.93 -11.22 0.41
CA ILE A 87 4.27 -12.52 0.40
C ILE A 87 3.85 -12.93 1.81
N SER A 88 4.76 -12.79 2.76
CA SER A 88 4.46 -13.13 4.15
C SER A 88 3.34 -12.29 4.71
N ASN A 89 3.36 -11.01 4.37
CA ASN A 89 2.36 -10.09 4.88
C ASN A 89 0.97 -10.45 4.39
N GLN A 90 0.86 -10.83 3.13
CA GLN A 90 -0.43 -11.22 2.60
C GLN A 90 -0.93 -12.54 3.16
N LEU A 91 -0.03 -13.49 3.32
CA LEU A 91 -0.41 -14.76 3.92
C LEU A 91 -0.89 -14.56 5.36
N GLY A 92 -0.20 -13.68 6.07
CA GLY A 92 -0.62 -13.37 7.44
C GLY A 92 -2.01 -12.79 7.50
N ARG A 93 -2.32 -11.91 6.57
CA ARG A 93 -3.65 -11.30 6.52
C ARG A 93 -4.73 -12.33 6.25
N ARG A 94 -4.45 -13.25 5.35
CA ARG A 94 -5.41 -14.28 5.03
C ARG A 94 -5.68 -15.17 6.22
N ASN A 95 -4.63 -15.49 6.95
CA ASN A 95 -4.77 -16.37 8.08
C ASN A 95 -5.52 -15.77 9.23
N ILE A 96 -5.56 -14.47 9.28
CA ILE A 96 -6.22 -13.78 10.37
C ILE A 96 -7.71 -13.77 10.22
N SER A 97 -8.17 -13.95 9.02
CA SER A 97 -9.58 -13.76 8.81
C SER A 97 -10.37 -14.98 9.25
N LYS A 98 -10.15 -15.58 10.28
CA LYS A 98 -10.84 -16.66 10.67
C LYS A 98 -11.80 -16.43 11.61
#